data_920ffcd2d1160ca09b13d9a7d5cb0740
#
_entry.id   920ffcd2d1160ca09b13d9a7d5cb0740
#
_cell.length_a   1.000
_cell.length_b   1.000
_cell.length_c   1.000
_cell.angle_alpha   90.00
_cell.angle_beta   90.00
_cell.angle_gamma   90.00
#
_symmetry.space_group_name_H-M   'P 1'
#
loop_
_entity.id
_entity.type
_entity.pdbx_description
1 polymer ?
#
loop_
_entity_poly.entity_id
_entity_poly.type
_entity_poly.pdbx_seq_one_letter_code
_entity_poly.pdbx_strand_id
1 'polypeptide(L)'
;MLFRSAAGQIRPIIITTDSRLSDFPDTPTMTELGMPELNANYWGALYAPAATPPAVLAKLLQAINRAQEIPEVKERFRSNQMIPYVSPSIEDAKKWNASEVDRWRTNFKNSGLTVE
;
A
#
# COMPACT_ATOMS: atom_id res chain seq x y z
N MET A 1 3.46 16.48 -3.00
CA MET A 1 4.93 16.32 -3.07
C MET A 1 5.41 16.02 -4.47
N LEU A 2 4.64 15.31 -5.28
CA LEU A 2 4.97 14.88 -6.65
C LEU A 2 5.11 16.01 -7.69
N PHE A 3 4.42 17.13 -7.50
CA PHE A 3 4.55 18.28 -8.41
C PHE A 3 6.00 18.77 -8.57
N ARG A 4 6.79 18.72 -7.50
CA ARG A 4 8.20 19.18 -7.53
C ARG A 4 9.11 18.18 -8.24
N SER A 5 8.85 16.88 -8.09
CA SER A 5 9.60 15.83 -8.79
C SER A 5 9.30 15.86 -10.28
N ALA A 6 8.02 15.94 -10.67
CA ALA A 6 7.61 16.06 -12.07
C ALA A 6 8.09 17.37 -12.72
N ALA A 7 8.23 18.45 -11.95
CA ALA A 7 8.78 19.72 -12.41
C ALA A 7 10.32 19.78 -12.38
N GLY A 8 11.01 18.68 -12.06
CA GLY A 8 12.46 18.61 -12.01
C GLY A 8 13.12 19.38 -10.86
N GLN A 9 12.33 19.88 -9.91
CA GLN A 9 12.83 20.66 -8.77
C GLN A 9 13.48 19.79 -7.68
N ILE A 10 13.07 18.52 -7.59
CA ILE A 10 13.69 17.51 -6.73
C ILE A 10 13.85 16.22 -7.54
N ARG A 11 14.89 15.46 -7.22
CA ARG A 11 15.16 14.18 -7.84
C ARG A 11 14.85 13.06 -6.86
N PRO A 12 13.96 12.11 -7.18
CA PRO A 12 13.79 10.91 -6.38
C PRO A 12 15.06 10.06 -6.48
N ILE A 13 15.55 9.58 -5.34
CA ILE A 13 16.80 8.79 -5.27
C ILE A 13 16.45 7.31 -5.15
N ILE A 14 15.37 6.99 -4.43
CA ILE A 14 14.95 5.63 -4.16
C ILE A 14 13.44 5.58 -3.93
N ILE A 15 12.84 4.43 -4.21
CA ILE A 15 11.43 4.13 -3.99
C ILE A 15 11.30 2.98 -2.99
N THR A 16 10.39 3.10 -2.03
CA THR A 16 10.18 2.13 -0.95
C THR A 16 9.08 1.10 -1.25
N THR A 17 8.63 1.02 -2.50
CA THR A 17 7.68 -0.01 -2.97
C THR A 17 8.42 -1.23 -3.53
N ASP A 18 7.74 -2.36 -3.67
CA ASP A 18 8.31 -3.61 -4.20
C ASP A 18 8.67 -3.52 -5.68
N SER A 19 8.02 -2.62 -6.42
CA SER A 19 8.28 -2.36 -7.84
C SER A 19 8.42 -0.87 -8.10
N ARG A 20 9.10 -0.52 -9.19
CA ARG A 20 9.26 0.88 -9.63
C ARG A 20 7.90 1.50 -9.94
N LEU A 21 7.76 2.77 -9.64
CA LEU A 21 6.59 3.55 -10.02
C LEU A 21 6.67 3.93 -11.50
N SER A 22 5.55 3.88 -12.22
CA SER A 22 5.46 4.25 -13.64
C SER A 22 5.93 5.68 -13.92
N ASP A 23 5.73 6.58 -12.97
CA ASP A 23 6.13 7.98 -13.09
C ASP A 23 7.64 8.19 -12.83
N PHE A 24 8.34 7.20 -12.30
CA PHE A 24 9.77 7.23 -11.97
C PHE A 24 10.48 5.93 -12.39
N PRO A 25 10.47 5.60 -13.70
CA PRO A 25 10.98 4.33 -14.19
C PRO A 25 12.49 4.13 -13.97
N ASP A 26 13.23 5.22 -13.85
CA ASP A 26 14.68 5.19 -13.65
C ASP A 26 15.10 5.21 -12.18
N THR A 27 14.13 5.32 -11.25
CA THR A 27 14.45 5.35 -9.82
C THR A 27 14.37 3.94 -9.25
N PRO A 28 15.46 3.42 -8.65
CA PRO A 28 15.50 2.07 -8.12
C PRO A 28 14.64 1.93 -6.87
N THR A 29 14.21 0.70 -6.58
CA THR A 29 13.52 0.34 -5.34
C THR A 29 14.52 -0.11 -4.27
N MET A 30 14.10 -0.12 -3.01
CA MET A 30 14.88 -0.70 -1.90
C MET A 30 15.22 -2.16 -2.17
N THR A 31 14.28 -2.93 -2.73
CA THR A 31 14.50 -4.34 -3.11
C THR A 31 15.60 -4.50 -4.15
N GLU A 32 15.63 -3.66 -5.19
CA GLU A 32 16.69 -3.68 -6.21
C GLU A 32 18.08 -3.33 -5.66
N LEU A 33 18.12 -2.56 -4.57
CA LEU A 33 19.37 -2.22 -3.88
C LEU A 33 19.75 -3.24 -2.79
N GLY A 34 19.04 -4.36 -2.68
CA GLY A 34 19.35 -5.43 -1.73
C GLY A 34 18.91 -5.15 -0.29
N MET A 35 17.96 -4.22 -0.09
CA MET A 35 17.45 -3.81 1.22
C MET A 35 15.91 -3.95 1.30
N PRO A 36 15.31 -5.12 0.95
CA PRO A 36 13.85 -5.28 0.92
C PRO A 36 13.18 -5.07 2.28
N GLU A 37 13.90 -5.28 3.38
CA GLU A 37 13.41 -5.05 4.74
C GLU A 37 13.11 -3.56 5.02
N LEU A 38 13.69 -2.65 4.24
CA LEU A 38 13.45 -1.20 4.34
C LEU A 38 12.26 -0.74 3.49
N ASN A 39 11.59 -1.63 2.77
CA ASN A 39 10.34 -1.29 2.09
C ASN A 39 9.31 -0.79 3.11
N ALA A 40 8.77 0.39 2.87
CA ALA A 40 7.82 1.06 3.75
C ALA A 40 6.69 1.66 2.90
N ASN A 41 5.68 0.85 2.63
CA ASN A 41 4.52 1.30 1.90
C ASN A 41 3.50 1.93 2.85
N TYR A 42 3.03 3.12 2.49
CA TYR A 42 1.80 3.63 3.11
C TYR A 42 0.60 2.89 2.51
N TRP A 43 -0.27 2.39 3.35
CA TRP A 43 -1.47 1.70 2.92
C TRP A 43 -2.71 2.15 3.70
N GLY A 44 -3.86 2.00 3.08
CA GLY A 44 -5.16 2.19 3.72
C GLY A 44 -6.03 0.95 3.55
N ALA A 45 -6.81 0.61 4.55
CA ALA A 45 -7.73 -0.51 4.50
C ALA A 45 -9.11 -0.12 5.05
N LEU A 46 -10.15 -0.82 4.59
CA LEU A 46 -11.49 -0.69 5.12
C LEU A 46 -11.75 -1.82 6.10
N TYR A 47 -12.22 -1.47 7.29
CA TYR A 47 -12.55 -2.41 8.35
C TYR A 47 -14.05 -2.38 8.64
N ALA A 48 -14.58 -3.52 9.05
CA ALA A 48 -15.94 -3.65 9.54
C ALA A 48 -15.93 -4.16 10.99
N PRO A 49 -16.98 -3.92 11.78
CA PRO A 49 -17.13 -4.50 13.12
C PRO A 49 -16.97 -6.02 13.09
N ALA A 50 -16.36 -6.60 14.13
CA ALA A 50 -16.07 -8.04 14.19
C ALA A 50 -17.32 -8.92 14.07
N ALA A 51 -18.47 -8.43 14.52
CA ALA A 51 -19.75 -9.13 14.43
C ALA A 51 -20.45 -9.01 13.07
N THR A 52 -19.84 -8.38 12.06
CA THR A 52 -20.45 -8.24 10.73
C THR A 52 -20.62 -9.62 10.07
N PRO A 53 -21.85 -9.97 9.63
CA PRO A 53 -22.11 -11.27 9.01
C PRO A 53 -21.23 -11.51 7.77
N PRO A 54 -20.73 -12.75 7.55
CA PRO A 54 -19.87 -13.07 6.41
C PRO A 54 -20.46 -12.70 5.05
N ALA A 55 -21.78 -12.86 4.88
CA ALA A 55 -22.46 -12.50 3.63
C ALA A 55 -22.42 -10.99 3.35
N VAL A 56 -22.43 -10.15 4.39
CA VAL A 56 -22.29 -8.70 4.26
C VAL A 56 -20.85 -8.35 3.89
N LEU A 57 -19.86 -8.97 4.54
CA LEU A 57 -18.43 -8.77 4.22
C LEU A 57 -18.14 -9.15 2.77
N ALA A 58 -18.69 -10.28 2.28
CA ALA A 58 -18.52 -10.69 0.89
C ALA A 58 -19.08 -9.66 -0.11
N LYS A 59 -20.29 -9.11 0.19
CA LYS A 59 -20.89 -8.06 -0.65
C LYS A 59 -20.04 -6.77 -0.64
N LEU A 60 -19.54 -6.37 0.52
CA LEU A 60 -18.67 -5.19 0.63
C LEU A 60 -17.39 -5.39 -0.15
N LEU A 61 -16.73 -6.53 -0.03
CA LEU A 61 -15.52 -6.85 -0.79
C LEU A 61 -15.77 -6.78 -2.29
N GLN A 62 -16.86 -7.37 -2.78
CA GLN A 62 -17.23 -7.27 -4.20
C GLN A 62 -17.45 -5.82 -4.64
N ALA A 63 -18.15 -5.03 -3.83
CA ALA A 63 -18.42 -3.64 -4.16
C ALA A 63 -17.13 -2.81 -4.23
N ILE A 64 -16.21 -3.01 -3.27
CA ILE A 64 -14.91 -2.35 -3.24
C ILE A 64 -14.06 -2.74 -4.45
N ASN A 65 -13.96 -4.04 -4.76
CA ASN A 65 -13.20 -4.51 -5.89
C ASN A 65 -13.77 -3.97 -7.22
N ARG A 66 -15.10 -3.91 -7.38
CA ARG A 66 -15.74 -3.29 -8.55
C ARG A 66 -15.49 -1.79 -8.63
N ALA A 67 -15.54 -1.09 -7.50
CA ALA A 67 -15.29 0.35 -7.47
C ALA A 67 -13.86 0.69 -7.95
N GLN A 68 -12.89 -0.14 -7.64
CA GLN A 68 -11.50 0.03 -8.09
C GLN A 68 -11.34 -0.14 -9.61
N GLU A 69 -12.28 -0.80 -10.29
CA GLU A 69 -12.27 -0.95 -11.75
C GLU A 69 -12.84 0.25 -12.50
N ILE A 70 -13.53 1.16 -11.82
CA ILE A 70 -14.12 2.37 -12.43
C ILE A 70 -12.99 3.30 -12.88
N PRO A 71 -12.98 3.77 -14.15
CA PRO A 71 -11.90 4.58 -14.72
C PRO A 71 -11.56 5.84 -13.89
N GLU A 72 -12.56 6.54 -13.39
CA GLU A 72 -12.38 7.73 -12.56
C GLU A 72 -11.73 7.40 -11.22
N VAL A 73 -12.05 6.25 -10.64
CA VAL A 73 -11.44 5.77 -9.39
C VAL A 73 -9.98 5.39 -9.65
N LYS A 74 -9.70 4.64 -10.71
CA LYS A 74 -8.32 4.31 -11.13
C LYS A 74 -7.47 5.57 -11.31
N GLU A 75 -8.00 6.55 -12.02
CA GLU A 75 -7.28 7.80 -12.24
C GLU A 75 -7.04 8.56 -10.93
N ARG A 76 -7.99 8.53 -10.00
CA ARG A 76 -7.82 9.15 -8.68
C ARG A 76 -6.77 8.43 -7.84
N PHE A 77 -6.69 7.09 -7.90
CA PHE A 77 -5.59 6.35 -7.28
C PHE A 77 -4.26 6.72 -7.92
N ARG A 78 -4.16 6.70 -9.25
CA ARG A 78 -2.95 7.04 -9.98
C ARG A 78 -2.46 8.46 -9.66
N SER A 79 -3.34 9.46 -9.69
CA SER A 79 -2.97 10.86 -9.40
C SER A 79 -2.50 11.08 -7.96
N ASN A 80 -2.89 10.20 -7.04
CA ASN A 80 -2.41 10.21 -5.65
C ASN A 80 -1.26 9.24 -5.39
N GLN A 81 -0.69 8.62 -6.45
CA GLN A 81 0.38 7.61 -6.37
C GLN A 81 0.01 6.42 -5.47
N MET A 82 -1.25 6.07 -5.49
CA MET A 82 -1.78 4.90 -4.79
C MET A 82 -1.93 3.75 -5.78
N ILE A 83 -1.52 2.57 -5.38
CA ILE A 83 -1.71 1.33 -6.14
C ILE A 83 -2.94 0.63 -5.54
N PRO A 84 -4.03 0.46 -6.32
CA PRO A 84 -5.18 -0.27 -5.83
C PRO A 84 -4.81 -1.74 -5.58
N TYR A 85 -5.18 -2.25 -4.43
CA TYR A 85 -5.02 -3.66 -4.09
C TYR A 85 -6.38 -4.36 -4.07
N VAL A 86 -6.56 -5.27 -5.00
CA VAL A 86 -7.76 -6.11 -5.09
C VAL A 86 -7.54 -7.35 -4.24
N SER A 87 -8.22 -7.44 -3.10
CA SER A 87 -8.15 -8.63 -2.26
C SER A 87 -9.00 -9.76 -2.85
N PRO A 88 -8.45 -10.95 -3.10
CA PRO A 88 -9.22 -12.08 -3.65
C PRO A 88 -10.32 -12.56 -2.70
N SER A 89 -10.07 -12.51 -1.39
CA SER A 89 -11.02 -12.93 -0.35
C SER A 89 -10.83 -12.14 0.95
N ILE A 90 -11.81 -12.24 1.84
CA ILE A 90 -11.70 -11.71 3.22
C ILE A 90 -10.56 -12.39 3.98
N GLU A 91 -10.34 -13.67 3.75
CA GLU A 91 -9.26 -14.41 4.41
C GLU A 91 -7.87 -13.94 3.95
N ASP A 92 -7.71 -13.66 2.66
CA ASP A 92 -6.46 -13.10 2.14
C ASP A 92 -6.22 -11.69 2.67
N ALA A 93 -7.26 -10.87 2.77
CA ALA A 93 -7.17 -9.54 3.38
C ALA A 93 -6.72 -9.63 4.85
N LYS A 94 -7.26 -10.57 5.62
CA LYS A 94 -6.85 -10.80 7.01
C LYS A 94 -5.41 -11.26 7.13
N LYS A 95 -4.97 -12.22 6.30
CA LYS A 95 -3.59 -12.71 6.28
C LYS A 95 -2.62 -11.59 5.95
N TRP A 96 -2.91 -10.81 4.92
CA TRP A 96 -2.11 -9.67 4.55
C TRP A 96 -2.02 -8.64 5.69
N ASN A 97 -3.15 -8.28 6.30
CA ASN A 97 -3.16 -7.35 7.44
C ASN A 97 -2.33 -7.88 8.63
N ALA A 98 -2.43 -9.16 8.94
CA ALA A 98 -1.63 -9.76 10.01
C ALA A 98 -0.12 -9.68 9.71
N SER A 99 0.28 -9.98 8.47
CA SER A 99 1.69 -9.89 8.06
C SER A 99 2.22 -8.45 8.13
N GLU A 100 1.42 -7.45 7.76
CA GLU A 100 1.80 -6.04 7.89
C GLU A 100 1.97 -5.61 9.36
N VAL A 101 1.05 -6.03 10.22
CA VAL A 101 1.16 -5.75 11.67
C VAL A 101 2.44 -6.36 12.24
N ASP A 102 2.77 -7.59 11.89
CA ASP A 102 3.97 -8.26 12.38
C ASP A 102 5.26 -7.65 11.82
N ARG A 103 5.24 -7.26 10.55
CA ARG A 103 6.34 -6.53 9.90
C ARG A 103 6.62 -5.21 10.62
N TRP A 104 5.61 -4.40 10.83
CA TRP A 104 5.75 -3.11 11.50
C TRP A 104 6.14 -3.25 12.97
N ARG A 105 5.61 -4.25 13.67
CA ARG A 105 6.02 -4.56 15.05
C ARG A 105 7.51 -4.91 15.12
N THR A 106 7.99 -5.71 14.18
CA THR A 106 9.41 -6.09 14.11
C THR A 106 10.29 -4.88 13.80
N ASN A 107 9.92 -4.07 12.80
CA ASN A 107 10.67 -2.88 12.44
C ASN A 107 10.73 -1.87 13.58
N PHE A 108 9.63 -1.67 14.28
CA PHE A 108 9.56 -0.79 15.45
C PHE A 108 10.47 -1.29 16.57
N LYS A 109 10.40 -2.58 16.87
CA LYS A 109 11.29 -3.20 17.88
C LYS A 109 12.77 -3.00 17.53
N ASN A 110 13.13 -3.18 16.26
CA ASN A 110 14.52 -3.07 15.78
C ASN A 110 15.01 -1.61 15.70
N SER A 111 14.11 -0.64 15.62
CA SER A 111 14.46 0.78 15.54
C SER A 111 14.95 1.36 16.89
N GLY A 112 14.71 0.67 18.00
CA GLY A 112 15.02 1.18 19.35
C GLY A 112 14.12 2.33 19.82
N LEU A 113 13.08 2.66 19.05
CA LEU A 113 12.12 3.69 19.45
C LEU A 113 11.21 3.18 20.58
N THR A 114 10.94 4.05 21.54
CA THR A 114 9.92 3.82 22.57
C THR A 114 8.75 4.75 22.34
N VAL A 115 7.53 4.24 22.49
CA VAL A 115 6.31 5.07 22.50
C VAL A 115 6.08 5.49 23.95
N GLU A 116 6.11 6.78 24.19
CA GLU A 116 5.65 7.37 25.45
C GLU A 116 4.12 7.50 25.46
#